data_96343ddea8af58c142484bf45fb89380
#
_entry.id   96343ddea8af58c142484bf45fb89380
#
_cell.length_a   1.000
_cell.length_b   1.000
_cell.length_c   1.000
_cell.angle_alpha   90.00
_cell.angle_beta   90.00
_cell.angle_gamma   90.00
#
_symmetry.space_group_name_H-M   'P 1'
#
loop_
_entity.id
_entity.type
_entity.pdbx_description
1 polymer ?
#
loop_
_entity_poly.entity_id
_entity_poly.type
_entity_poly.pdbx_seq_one_letter_code
_entity_poly.pdbx_strand_id
1 'polypeptide(L)'
;MELYIVRHGETIWNKEKRLQGSTDIELGPEGIRLAKETGEALIDTHIDVIYSSPLKRAYTTAELIRNGRDIELITDDRIRELNFGISEGKRYEDLYEDENCYFKYFFTEPHLYRPSENGETLEHLVERAGEFMQEIIEPLEGDCERVMTVAHGAMNKAIMTYIKGHSLEHFWSGGLQKNCNVIMVDYTEGKYTVIDETKVFYKE
;
A
#
# COMPACT_ATOMS: atom_id res chain seq x y z
N MET A 1 11.74 16.57 -0.78
CA MET A 1 10.96 15.75 -1.73
C MET A 1 9.71 15.24 -1.05
N GLU A 2 8.53 15.44 -1.65
CA GLU A 2 7.28 14.86 -1.12
C GLU A 2 7.08 13.44 -1.64
N LEU A 3 6.67 12.53 -0.76
CA LEU A 3 6.30 11.16 -1.11
C LEU A 3 4.81 10.95 -0.82
N TYR A 4 4.06 10.55 -1.84
CA TYR A 4 2.65 10.18 -1.75
C TYR A 4 2.53 8.65 -1.78
N ILE A 5 2.06 8.05 -0.68
CA ILE A 5 1.88 6.60 -0.55
C ILE A 5 0.39 6.27 -0.64
N VAL A 6 -0.02 5.69 -1.75
CA VAL A 6 -1.43 5.46 -2.10
C VAL A 6 -1.77 3.98 -1.94
N ARG A 7 -2.91 3.70 -1.30
CA ARG A 7 -3.50 2.36 -1.34
C ARG A 7 -4.37 2.21 -2.58
N HIS A 8 -4.31 1.05 -3.26
CA HIS A 8 -5.15 0.74 -4.41
C HIS A 8 -6.65 0.95 -4.14
N GLY A 9 -7.43 1.18 -5.20
CA GLY A 9 -8.88 1.30 -5.17
C GLY A 9 -9.58 0.02 -4.68
N GLU A 10 -10.85 0.12 -4.32
CA GLU A 10 -11.64 -1.00 -3.82
C GLU A 10 -11.77 -2.11 -4.88
N THR A 11 -11.58 -3.36 -4.45
CA THR A 11 -11.85 -4.58 -5.22
C THR A 11 -13.15 -5.25 -4.75
N ILE A 12 -13.68 -6.19 -5.53
CA ILE A 12 -14.82 -7.00 -5.08
C ILE A 12 -14.47 -7.77 -3.80
N TRP A 13 -13.23 -8.26 -3.68
CA TRP A 13 -12.79 -8.99 -2.49
C TRP A 13 -12.66 -8.08 -1.25
N ASN A 14 -12.36 -6.80 -1.41
CA ASN A 14 -12.46 -5.86 -0.28
C ASN A 14 -13.90 -5.79 0.25
N LYS A 15 -14.87 -5.66 -0.66
CA LYS A 15 -16.29 -5.58 -0.31
C LYS A 15 -16.80 -6.89 0.33
N GLU A 16 -16.33 -8.03 -0.14
CA GLU A 16 -16.65 -9.36 0.40
C GLU A 16 -15.86 -9.73 1.66
N LYS A 17 -14.95 -8.85 2.12
CA LYS A 17 -14.05 -9.10 3.25
C LYS A 17 -13.22 -10.38 3.08
N ARG A 18 -12.71 -10.62 1.86
CA ARG A 18 -11.77 -11.70 1.54
C ARG A 18 -10.33 -11.22 1.56
N LEU A 19 -9.47 -12.07 2.06
CA LEU A 19 -8.04 -11.85 2.07
C LEU A 19 -7.46 -11.94 0.66
N GLN A 20 -6.77 -10.89 0.19
CA GLN A 20 -6.32 -10.81 -1.20
C GLN A 20 -4.87 -11.26 -1.39
N GLY A 21 -3.95 -10.63 -0.67
CA GLY A 21 -2.53 -10.96 -0.76
C GLY A 21 -1.95 -10.79 -2.17
N SER A 22 -1.21 -11.80 -2.61
CA SER A 22 -0.56 -11.87 -3.93
C SER A 22 -1.53 -12.24 -5.06
N THR A 23 -2.73 -12.70 -4.74
CA THR A 23 -3.75 -13.03 -5.76
C THR A 23 -4.11 -11.76 -6.56
N ASP A 24 -4.08 -11.90 -7.89
CA ASP A 24 -4.22 -10.77 -8.80
C ASP A 24 -5.69 -10.48 -9.13
N ILE A 25 -6.32 -9.67 -8.28
CA ILE A 25 -7.72 -9.25 -8.38
C ILE A 25 -7.80 -7.85 -9.01
N GLU A 26 -8.77 -7.66 -9.89
CA GLU A 26 -9.06 -6.37 -10.54
C GLU A 26 -9.84 -5.43 -9.60
N LEU A 27 -9.83 -4.14 -9.94
CA LEU A 27 -10.65 -3.15 -9.25
C LEU A 27 -12.14 -3.43 -9.45
N GLY A 28 -12.93 -3.18 -8.42
CA GLY A 28 -14.38 -3.08 -8.52
C GLY A 28 -14.81 -1.70 -9.10
N PRO A 29 -16.10 -1.55 -9.47
CA PRO A 29 -16.62 -0.28 -9.99
C PRO A 29 -16.34 0.92 -9.06
N GLU A 30 -16.48 0.72 -7.76
CA GLU A 30 -16.21 1.76 -6.77
C GLU A 30 -14.71 2.11 -6.71
N GLY A 31 -13.83 1.12 -6.77
CA GLY A 31 -12.38 1.37 -6.82
C GLY A 31 -11.97 2.17 -8.06
N ILE A 32 -12.59 1.90 -9.22
CA ILE A 32 -12.38 2.67 -10.44
C ILE A 32 -12.85 4.12 -10.27
N ARG A 33 -14.02 4.34 -9.64
CA ARG A 33 -14.56 5.67 -9.36
C ARG A 33 -13.62 6.46 -8.46
N LEU A 34 -13.23 5.89 -7.31
CA LEU A 34 -12.34 6.53 -6.34
C LEU A 34 -10.98 6.91 -6.96
N ALA A 35 -10.40 6.01 -7.77
CA ALA A 35 -9.12 6.26 -8.42
C ALA A 35 -9.21 7.40 -9.47
N LYS A 36 -10.30 7.44 -10.27
CA LYS A 36 -10.54 8.52 -11.23
C LYS A 36 -10.71 9.86 -10.54
N GLU A 37 -11.55 9.94 -9.51
CA GLU A 37 -11.77 11.18 -8.76
C GLU A 37 -10.49 11.66 -8.07
N THR A 38 -9.65 10.73 -7.56
CA THR A 38 -8.34 11.07 -7.04
C THR A 38 -7.44 11.66 -8.13
N GLY A 39 -7.41 11.07 -9.33
CA GLY A 39 -6.65 11.58 -10.46
C GLY A 39 -7.13 12.95 -10.96
N GLU A 40 -8.45 13.17 -10.99
CA GLU A 40 -9.06 14.47 -11.33
C GLU A 40 -8.68 15.55 -10.31
N ALA A 41 -8.74 15.23 -9.02
CA ALA A 41 -8.38 16.17 -7.95
C ALA A 41 -6.87 16.50 -7.91
N LEU A 42 -6.03 15.60 -8.41
CA LEU A 42 -4.57 15.77 -8.50
C LEU A 42 -4.10 16.27 -9.88
N ILE A 43 -5.01 16.70 -10.76
CA ILE A 43 -4.68 17.03 -12.17
C ILE A 43 -3.61 18.13 -12.28
N ASP A 44 -3.68 19.13 -11.40
CA ASP A 44 -2.75 20.26 -11.35
C ASP A 44 -1.55 20.02 -10.39
N THR A 45 -1.50 18.85 -9.76
CA THR A 45 -0.39 18.48 -8.86
C THR A 45 0.75 17.91 -9.67
N HIS A 46 1.92 18.56 -9.63
CA HIS A 46 3.12 18.01 -10.27
C HIS A 46 3.54 16.72 -9.58
N ILE A 47 3.79 15.67 -10.36
CA ILE A 47 4.32 14.38 -9.93
C ILE A 47 5.38 13.99 -10.94
N ASP A 48 6.62 13.74 -10.49
CA ASP A 48 7.75 13.43 -11.37
C ASP A 48 7.68 11.97 -11.87
N VAL A 49 7.35 11.04 -10.98
CA VAL A 49 7.29 9.60 -11.29
C VAL A 49 6.28 8.89 -10.38
N ILE A 50 5.67 7.85 -10.91
CA ILE A 50 4.77 6.95 -10.16
C ILE A 50 5.39 5.55 -10.13
N TYR A 51 5.63 5.00 -8.95
CA TYR A 51 5.95 3.60 -8.75
C TYR A 51 4.70 2.82 -8.37
N SER A 52 4.49 1.66 -8.94
CA SER A 52 3.32 0.82 -8.64
C SER A 52 3.70 -0.62 -8.38
N SER A 53 2.99 -1.26 -7.46
CA SER A 53 2.93 -2.71 -7.44
C SER A 53 2.46 -3.23 -8.80
N PRO A 54 3.02 -4.34 -9.32
CA PRO A 54 2.59 -4.92 -10.59
C PRO A 54 1.21 -5.58 -10.52
N LEU A 55 0.62 -5.77 -9.32
CA LEU A 55 -0.72 -6.35 -9.19
C LEU A 55 -1.76 -5.41 -9.81
N LYS A 56 -2.66 -5.97 -10.63
CA LYS A 56 -3.62 -5.23 -11.46
C LYS A 56 -4.37 -4.13 -10.71
N ARG A 57 -4.85 -4.42 -9.49
CA ARG A 57 -5.57 -3.44 -8.67
C ARG A 57 -4.75 -2.18 -8.36
N ALA A 58 -3.45 -2.34 -8.09
CA ALA A 58 -2.56 -1.20 -7.81
C ALA A 58 -2.14 -0.50 -9.11
N TYR A 59 -1.74 -1.25 -10.12
CA TYR A 59 -1.35 -0.73 -11.41
C TYR A 59 -2.48 0.07 -12.08
N THR A 60 -3.70 -0.50 -12.13
CA THR A 60 -4.87 0.21 -12.67
C THR A 60 -5.22 1.45 -11.86
N THR A 61 -5.05 1.42 -10.52
CA THR A 61 -5.22 2.61 -9.68
C THR A 61 -4.21 3.69 -10.07
N ALA A 62 -2.94 3.33 -10.24
CA ALA A 62 -1.88 4.25 -10.65
C ALA A 62 -2.17 4.87 -12.03
N GLU A 63 -2.61 4.08 -13.01
CA GLU A 63 -2.98 4.56 -14.34
C GLU A 63 -4.16 5.56 -14.29
N LEU A 64 -5.20 5.25 -13.50
CA LEU A 64 -6.34 6.12 -13.33
C LEU A 64 -5.98 7.44 -12.62
N ILE A 65 -5.09 7.38 -11.63
CA ILE A 65 -4.57 8.59 -10.95
C ILE A 65 -3.66 9.39 -11.87
N ARG A 66 -2.83 8.74 -12.68
CA ARG A 66 -2.02 9.40 -13.71
C ARG A 66 -2.88 10.22 -14.67
N ASN A 67 -4.09 9.75 -14.98
CA ASN A 67 -5.13 10.47 -15.72
C ASN A 67 -4.63 11.02 -17.08
N GLY A 68 -3.91 10.20 -17.85
CA GLY A 68 -3.42 10.55 -19.19
C GLY A 68 -2.26 11.55 -19.23
N ARG A 69 -1.75 12.00 -18.06
CA ARG A 69 -0.56 12.85 -17.97
C ARG A 69 0.69 12.09 -18.42
N ASP A 70 1.65 12.81 -18.99
CA ASP A 70 2.96 12.28 -19.36
C ASP A 70 3.86 12.14 -18.10
N ILE A 71 3.51 11.18 -17.23
CA ILE A 71 4.25 10.83 -16.02
C ILE A 71 4.70 9.39 -16.19
N GLU A 72 5.98 9.12 -15.95
CA GLU A 72 6.50 7.76 -16.00
C GLU A 72 5.84 6.89 -14.93
N LEU A 73 5.38 5.69 -15.31
CA LEU A 73 4.79 4.70 -14.42
C LEU A 73 5.63 3.42 -14.44
N ILE A 74 6.32 3.17 -13.35
CA ILE A 74 7.27 2.07 -13.18
C ILE A 74 6.71 1.05 -12.21
N THR A 75 6.82 -0.24 -12.53
CA THR A 75 6.43 -1.31 -11.59
C THR A 75 7.62 -1.85 -10.84
N ASP A 76 7.42 -2.16 -9.54
CA ASP A 76 8.42 -2.80 -8.70
C ASP A 76 7.80 -3.94 -7.88
N ASP A 77 8.37 -5.14 -7.97
CA ASP A 77 7.87 -6.33 -7.28
C ASP A 77 8.03 -6.23 -5.76
N ARG A 78 8.95 -5.43 -5.25
CA ARG A 78 9.16 -5.24 -3.81
C ARG A 78 7.96 -4.58 -3.11
N ILE A 79 7.10 -3.87 -3.84
CA ILE A 79 5.89 -3.24 -3.28
C ILE A 79 4.60 -4.03 -3.57
N ARG A 80 4.69 -5.33 -3.88
CA ARG A 80 3.54 -6.26 -3.88
C ARG A 80 2.98 -6.40 -2.47
N GLU A 81 1.69 -6.76 -2.37
CA GLU A 81 1.06 -7.03 -1.08
C GLU A 81 1.71 -8.23 -0.36
N LEU A 82 1.52 -8.31 0.95
CA LEU A 82 1.87 -9.47 1.75
C LEU A 82 1.28 -10.74 1.14
N ASN A 83 2.10 -11.76 0.94
CA ASN A 83 1.63 -13.05 0.49
C ASN A 83 1.00 -13.81 1.68
N PHE A 84 -0.30 -14.08 1.62
CA PHE A 84 -1.00 -14.82 2.67
C PHE A 84 -1.09 -16.33 2.40
N GLY A 85 -0.41 -16.84 1.36
CA GLY A 85 -0.35 -18.26 1.05
C GLY A 85 -1.72 -18.88 0.85
N ILE A 86 -1.95 -20.08 1.43
CA ILE A 86 -3.23 -20.82 1.30
C ILE A 86 -4.43 -20.16 1.96
N SER A 87 -4.22 -19.03 2.66
CA SER A 87 -5.30 -18.23 3.27
C SER A 87 -5.93 -17.24 2.31
N GLU A 88 -5.33 -16.98 1.14
CA GLU A 88 -5.88 -16.07 0.14
C GLU A 88 -7.25 -16.53 -0.38
N GLY A 89 -8.16 -15.59 -0.58
CA GLY A 89 -9.54 -15.83 -0.99
C GLY A 89 -10.51 -16.24 0.12
N LYS A 90 -10.02 -16.65 1.29
CA LYS A 90 -10.86 -16.95 2.44
C LYS A 90 -11.46 -15.65 3.02
N ARG A 91 -12.62 -15.75 3.65
CA ARG A 91 -13.21 -14.62 4.37
C ARG A 91 -12.48 -14.38 5.69
N TYR A 92 -12.42 -13.14 6.14
CA TYR A 92 -11.80 -12.81 7.43
C TYR A 92 -12.47 -13.54 8.58
N GLU A 93 -13.81 -13.67 8.57
CA GLU A 93 -14.58 -14.40 9.60
C GLU A 93 -14.12 -15.85 9.74
N ASP A 94 -13.94 -16.58 8.60
CA ASP A 94 -13.48 -17.95 8.60
C ASP A 94 -12.04 -18.08 9.16
N LEU A 95 -11.20 -17.10 8.89
CA LEU A 95 -9.81 -17.07 9.37
C LEU A 95 -9.72 -16.76 10.88
N TYR A 96 -10.66 -15.97 11.42
CA TYR A 96 -10.72 -15.67 12.85
C TYR A 96 -11.25 -16.85 13.67
N GLU A 97 -12.14 -17.66 13.10
CA GLU A 97 -12.72 -18.83 13.74
C GLU A 97 -11.79 -20.06 13.73
N ASP A 98 -10.80 -20.10 12.83
CA ASP A 98 -9.82 -21.20 12.75
C ASP A 98 -8.79 -21.06 13.87
N GLU A 99 -8.89 -21.90 14.91
CA GLU A 99 -7.97 -21.92 16.05
C GLU A 99 -6.50 -22.17 15.65
N ASN A 100 -6.26 -22.81 14.52
CA ASN A 100 -4.92 -23.09 14.00
C ASN A 100 -4.38 -21.96 13.11
N CYS A 101 -5.21 -20.95 12.82
CA CYS A 101 -4.82 -19.82 11.99
C CYS A 101 -4.34 -18.64 12.84
N TYR A 102 -3.10 -18.23 12.61
CA TYR A 102 -2.50 -17.08 13.29
C TYR A 102 -2.97 -15.73 12.74
N PHE A 103 -3.86 -15.71 11.74
CA PHE A 103 -4.44 -14.48 11.18
C PHE A 103 -5.20 -13.64 12.23
N LYS A 104 -5.74 -14.26 13.27
CA LYS A 104 -6.38 -13.56 14.41
C LYS A 104 -5.47 -12.51 15.06
N TYR A 105 -4.14 -12.71 15.01
CA TYR A 105 -3.16 -11.77 15.57
C TYR A 105 -2.78 -10.68 14.57
N PHE A 106 -3.08 -10.86 13.29
CA PHE A 106 -2.59 -9.98 12.22
C PHE A 106 -2.87 -8.49 12.48
N PHE A 107 -4.06 -8.15 12.95
CA PHE A 107 -4.43 -6.77 13.24
C PHE A 107 -4.27 -6.37 14.72
N THR A 108 -4.32 -7.31 15.65
CA THR A 108 -4.33 -7.03 17.09
C THR A 108 -2.97 -7.14 17.74
N GLU A 109 -2.19 -8.14 17.35
CA GLU A 109 -0.88 -8.45 17.91
C GLU A 109 0.06 -8.89 16.77
N PRO A 110 0.40 -7.99 15.82
CA PRO A 110 1.07 -8.36 14.56
C PRO A 110 2.42 -9.05 14.77
N HIS A 111 3.11 -8.81 15.87
CA HIS A 111 4.35 -9.52 16.24
C HIS A 111 4.12 -11.02 16.53
N LEU A 112 2.89 -11.45 16.79
CA LEU A 112 2.51 -12.86 16.96
C LEU A 112 1.97 -13.49 15.68
N TYR A 113 1.76 -12.71 14.62
CA TYR A 113 1.32 -13.25 13.34
C TYR A 113 2.33 -14.29 12.81
N ARG A 114 1.81 -15.38 12.29
CA ARG A 114 2.56 -16.41 11.58
C ARG A 114 1.87 -16.67 10.26
N PRO A 115 2.60 -16.70 9.14
CA PRO A 115 2.01 -16.95 7.84
C PRO A 115 1.42 -18.36 7.76
N SER A 116 0.40 -18.53 6.94
CA SER A 116 -0.04 -19.83 6.50
C SER A 116 0.99 -20.48 5.56
N GLU A 117 0.76 -21.73 5.18
CA GLU A 117 1.63 -22.41 4.23
C GLU A 117 1.81 -21.58 2.94
N ASN A 118 3.04 -21.45 2.47
CA ASN A 118 3.46 -20.61 1.34
C ASN A 118 3.23 -19.10 1.53
N GLY A 119 2.94 -18.65 2.75
CA GLY A 119 2.77 -17.25 3.07
C GLY A 119 4.08 -16.55 3.46
N GLU A 120 4.02 -15.22 3.56
CA GLU A 120 5.12 -14.32 3.88
C GLU A 120 5.00 -13.81 5.32
N THR A 121 6.11 -13.61 6.01
CA THR A 121 6.15 -13.00 7.34
C THR A 121 6.08 -11.46 7.25
N LEU A 122 5.68 -10.80 8.35
CA LEU A 122 5.71 -9.33 8.41
C LEU A 122 7.13 -8.79 8.43
N GLU A 123 8.08 -9.53 9.01
CA GLU A 123 9.49 -9.18 9.01
C GLU A 123 10.01 -9.04 7.57
N HIS A 124 9.78 -10.06 6.73
CA HIS A 124 10.21 -10.04 5.33
C HIS A 124 9.49 -8.93 4.53
N LEU A 125 8.21 -8.69 4.81
CA LEU A 125 7.48 -7.58 4.20
C LEU A 125 8.13 -6.23 4.51
N VAL A 126 8.52 -5.99 5.77
CA VAL A 126 9.19 -4.75 6.20
C VAL A 126 10.60 -4.65 5.60
N GLU A 127 11.32 -5.76 5.50
CA GLU A 127 12.65 -5.81 4.87
C GLU A 127 12.58 -5.36 3.41
N ARG A 128 11.71 -5.97 2.56
CA ARG A 128 11.60 -5.56 1.15
C ARG A 128 11.01 -4.17 0.94
N ALA A 129 10.16 -3.71 1.89
CA ALA A 129 9.71 -2.33 1.91
C ALA A 129 10.88 -1.35 2.16
N GLY A 130 11.77 -1.69 3.12
CA GLY A 130 13.00 -0.93 3.39
C GLY A 130 13.95 -0.91 2.20
N GLU A 131 14.17 -2.04 1.55
CA GLU A 131 14.98 -2.13 0.32
C GLU A 131 14.42 -1.22 -0.79
N PHE A 132 13.10 -1.24 -1.01
CA PHE A 132 12.46 -0.34 -1.98
C PHE A 132 12.69 1.13 -1.63
N MET A 133 12.55 1.50 -0.36
CA MET A 133 12.77 2.88 0.07
C MET A 133 14.23 3.31 -0.14
N GLN A 134 15.19 2.50 0.31
CA GLN A 134 16.62 2.83 0.25
C GLN A 134 17.19 2.83 -1.16
N GLU A 135 16.77 1.90 -2.00
CA GLU A 135 17.36 1.73 -3.32
C GLU A 135 16.64 2.50 -4.43
N ILE A 136 15.35 2.81 -4.24
CA ILE A 136 14.54 3.45 -5.27
C ILE A 136 14.10 4.86 -4.86
N ILE A 137 13.53 5.03 -3.66
CA ILE A 137 12.88 6.30 -3.29
C ILE A 137 13.90 7.32 -2.78
N GLU A 138 14.73 6.94 -1.81
CA GLU A 138 15.70 7.85 -1.19
C GLU A 138 16.69 8.45 -2.18
N PRO A 139 17.20 7.71 -3.19
CA PRO A 139 18.11 8.28 -4.19
C PRO A 139 17.51 9.37 -5.08
N LEU A 140 16.18 9.51 -5.11
CA LEU A 140 15.49 10.56 -5.90
C LEU A 140 15.49 11.93 -5.20
N GLU A 141 15.98 12.00 -3.96
CA GLU A 141 16.11 13.28 -3.26
C GLU A 141 17.04 14.23 -4.03
N GLY A 142 16.54 15.43 -4.32
CA GLY A 142 17.25 16.44 -5.10
C GLY A 142 16.96 16.40 -6.60
N ASP A 143 16.55 15.26 -7.15
CA ASP A 143 16.18 15.09 -8.56
C ASP A 143 14.66 15.18 -8.79
N CYS A 144 13.86 14.79 -7.79
CA CYS A 144 12.40 14.84 -7.85
C CYS A 144 11.83 15.80 -6.78
N GLU A 145 10.78 16.53 -7.17
CA GLU A 145 9.97 17.32 -6.24
C GLU A 145 8.96 16.43 -5.53
N ARG A 146 8.26 15.57 -6.28
CA ARG A 146 7.20 14.69 -5.74
C ARG A 146 7.17 13.33 -6.42
N VAL A 147 7.25 12.28 -5.62
CA VAL A 147 7.16 10.89 -6.03
C VAL A 147 5.86 10.27 -5.50
N MET A 148 5.19 9.45 -6.29
CA MET A 148 4.02 8.70 -5.85
C MET A 148 4.31 7.20 -5.87
N THR A 149 3.87 6.49 -4.82
CA THR A 149 3.84 5.02 -4.79
C THR A 149 2.40 4.54 -4.68
N VAL A 150 2.02 3.52 -5.46
CA VAL A 150 0.69 2.92 -5.42
C VAL A 150 0.82 1.45 -5.08
N ALA A 151 0.39 1.08 -3.88
CA ALA A 151 0.56 -0.27 -3.37
C ALA A 151 -0.66 -0.74 -2.55
N HIS A 152 -0.45 -1.38 -1.41
CA HIS A 152 -1.48 -2.16 -0.73
C HIS A 152 -1.53 -1.85 0.78
N GLY A 153 -2.50 -2.47 1.47
CA GLY A 153 -2.73 -2.18 2.87
C GLY A 153 -1.56 -2.55 3.79
N ALA A 154 -1.11 -3.80 3.75
CA ALA A 154 0.01 -4.23 4.59
C ALA A 154 1.35 -3.69 4.08
N MET A 155 1.55 -3.62 2.75
CA MET A 155 2.77 -3.04 2.18
C MET A 155 2.95 -1.57 2.58
N ASN A 156 1.91 -0.74 2.50
CA ASN A 156 2.00 0.66 2.91
C ASN A 156 2.28 0.80 4.41
N LYS A 157 1.76 -0.13 5.24
CA LYS A 157 2.13 -0.20 6.67
C LYS A 157 3.58 -0.62 6.88
N ALA A 158 4.11 -1.51 6.05
CA ALA A 158 5.53 -1.86 6.08
C ALA A 158 6.43 -0.67 5.72
N ILE A 159 6.07 0.08 4.68
CA ILE A 159 6.75 1.35 4.34
C ILE A 159 6.68 2.34 5.52
N MET A 160 5.51 2.51 6.14
CA MET A 160 5.37 3.39 7.31
C MET A 160 6.12 2.88 8.54
N THR A 161 6.25 1.56 8.70
CA THR A 161 7.07 0.94 9.76
C THR A 161 8.55 1.29 9.57
N TYR A 162 9.05 1.20 8.33
CA TYR A 162 10.40 1.64 7.97
C TYR A 162 10.59 3.14 8.25
N ILE A 163 9.71 4.00 7.73
CA ILE A 163 9.77 5.47 7.89
C ILE A 163 9.80 5.89 9.36
N LYS A 164 8.97 5.28 10.20
CA LYS A 164 8.83 5.63 11.62
C LYS A 164 9.79 4.88 12.55
N GLY A 165 10.49 3.85 12.06
CA GLY A 165 11.34 2.99 12.88
C GLY A 165 10.59 2.21 13.96
N HIS A 166 9.35 1.82 13.69
CA HIS A 166 8.52 1.09 14.65
C HIS A 166 8.93 -0.38 14.76
N SER A 167 8.66 -0.99 15.93
CA SER A 167 8.60 -2.46 16.05
C SER A 167 7.30 -2.99 15.43
N LEU A 168 7.27 -4.30 15.14
CA LEU A 168 6.07 -4.95 14.61
C LEU A 168 4.85 -4.86 15.53
N GLU A 169 5.02 -4.68 16.83
CA GLU A 169 3.91 -4.44 17.77
C GLU A 169 3.07 -3.22 17.37
N HIS A 170 3.70 -2.24 16.72
CA HIS A 170 3.06 -1.00 16.27
C HIS A 170 2.74 -0.97 14.77
N PHE A 171 2.84 -2.12 14.09
CA PHE A 171 2.66 -2.22 12.63
C PHE A 171 1.33 -1.60 12.14
N TRP A 172 0.24 -1.81 12.84
CA TRP A 172 -1.08 -1.27 12.50
C TRP A 172 -1.41 0.08 13.16
N SER A 173 -0.43 0.78 13.74
CA SER A 173 -0.66 2.11 14.32
C SER A 173 -1.32 3.06 13.29
N GLY A 174 -2.38 3.77 13.73
CA GLY A 174 -3.20 4.62 12.86
C GLY A 174 -4.25 3.86 12.02
N GLY A 175 -4.34 2.53 12.16
CA GLY A 175 -5.34 1.70 11.47
C GLY A 175 -5.01 1.41 10.00
N LEU A 176 -5.89 0.67 9.34
CA LEU A 176 -5.78 0.33 7.93
C LEU A 176 -6.16 1.54 7.06
N GLN A 177 -5.30 1.89 6.15
CA GLN A 177 -5.51 2.95 5.15
C GLN A 177 -6.79 2.68 4.32
N LYS A 178 -7.64 3.69 4.10
CA LYS A 178 -8.79 3.59 3.20
C LYS A 178 -8.32 3.37 1.74
N ASN A 179 -9.17 2.81 0.90
CA ASN A 179 -8.86 2.69 -0.54
C ASN A 179 -8.69 4.08 -1.17
N CYS A 180 -7.71 4.25 -2.05
CA CYS A 180 -7.29 5.52 -2.66
C CYS A 180 -6.95 6.63 -1.65
N ASN A 181 -6.76 6.33 -0.36
CA ASN A 181 -6.19 7.28 0.59
C ASN A 181 -4.70 7.48 0.26
N VAL A 182 -4.23 8.70 0.48
CA VAL A 182 -2.85 9.12 0.24
C VAL A 182 -2.21 9.48 1.57
N ILE A 183 -1.16 8.76 1.96
CA ILE A 183 -0.27 9.17 3.03
C ILE A 183 0.74 10.14 2.42
N MET A 184 0.90 11.31 3.01
CA MET A 184 1.81 12.35 2.57
C MET A 184 3.00 12.44 3.52
N VAL A 185 4.19 12.33 2.98
CA VAL A 185 5.45 12.35 3.74
C VAL A 185 6.40 13.33 3.06
N ASP A 186 7.13 14.12 3.83
CA ASP A 186 8.31 14.85 3.34
C ASP A 186 9.58 14.06 3.65
N TYR A 187 10.47 13.97 2.67
CA TYR A 187 11.81 13.40 2.81
C TYR A 187 12.83 14.47 2.47
N THR A 188 13.58 14.90 3.46
CA THR A 188 14.56 16.00 3.34
C THR A 188 15.78 15.71 4.22
N GLU A 189 16.99 15.79 3.61
CA GLU A 189 18.27 15.56 4.27
C GLU A 189 18.33 14.21 5.01
N GLY A 190 17.84 13.15 4.35
CA GLY A 190 17.82 11.79 4.91
C GLY A 190 16.81 11.59 6.04
N LYS A 191 15.81 12.46 6.19
CA LYS A 191 14.81 12.40 7.27
C LYS A 191 13.40 12.42 6.73
N TYR A 192 12.57 11.55 7.26
CA TYR A 192 11.14 11.49 6.98
C TYR A 192 10.35 12.33 7.98
N THR A 193 9.41 13.13 7.47
CA THR A 193 8.40 13.83 8.26
C THR A 193 7.02 13.48 7.72
N VAL A 194 6.20 12.81 8.53
CA VAL A 194 4.82 12.47 8.15
C VAL A 194 3.95 13.72 8.22
N ILE A 195 3.33 14.11 7.11
CA ILE A 195 2.50 15.31 6.99
C ILE A 195 1.03 14.97 7.26
N ASP A 196 0.49 13.94 6.58
CA ASP A 196 -0.90 13.50 6.73
C ASP A 196 -1.00 12.01 6.36
N GLU A 197 -1.60 11.19 7.24
CA GLU A 197 -1.83 9.77 6.97
C GLU A 197 -3.26 9.48 6.47
N THR A 198 -4.14 10.48 6.46
CA THR A 198 -5.58 10.29 6.29
C THR A 198 -6.17 10.93 5.04
N LYS A 199 -5.34 11.57 4.23
CA LYS A 199 -5.79 12.37 3.09
C LYS A 199 -6.53 11.53 2.06
N VAL A 200 -7.72 11.98 1.70
CA VAL A 200 -8.48 11.51 0.53
C VAL A 200 -8.74 12.68 -0.42
N PHE A 201 -8.71 12.42 -1.72
CA PHE A 201 -8.93 13.42 -2.76
C PHE A 201 -10.26 13.21 -3.50
N TYR A 202 -10.92 12.07 -3.31
CA TYR A 202 -12.24 11.77 -3.84
C TYR A 202 -13.35 12.30 -2.92
N LYS A 203 -14.58 12.39 -3.45
CA LYS A 203 -15.78 12.77 -2.67
C LYS A 203 -16.33 11.54 -1.93
N GLU A 204 -16.50 11.66 -0.62
CA GLU A 204 -17.16 10.64 0.23
C GLU A 204 -18.70 10.60 0.00
#